data_552f01c2267c0195a2157c41164e70a0
#
_entry.id   552f01c2267c0195a2157c41164e70a0
#
_cell.length_a   1.000
_cell.length_b   1.000
_cell.length_c   1.000
_cell.angle_alpha   90.00
_cell.angle_beta   90.00
_cell.angle_gamma   90.00
#
_symmetry.space_group_name_H-M   'P 1'
#
loop_
_entity.id
_entity.type
_entity.pdbx_description
1 polymer ?
#
loop_
_entity_poly.entity_id
_entity_poly.type
_entity_poly.pdbx_seq_one_letter_code
_entity_poly.pdbx_strand_id
1 'polypeptide(L)'
;FLTMWDHCCGWEEEFRHFRPEPSAVRPWTGYVQPYTDTPLNRETVGQSVYLNMISKARKYIYITTPYLVIDVATNTALCNAAKAGVDVRIITPHIPDKRYVFEVTRAHYPPLLEAGVRIYEYTPGFIHAKNFVVDDRFATVGTVNLDYRSLFLHFECGVLLQNNSQVTVLRDDVRDTLLKCREVQVSDCHTGLLGTVLDSVLRLLSPLM
;
A
#
# COMPACT_ATOMS: atom_id res chain seq x y z
N PHE A 1 7.24 -1.80 20.32
CA PHE A 1 8.57 -1.19 20.13
C PHE A 1 9.42 -1.36 21.38
N LEU A 2 9.02 -0.83 22.53
CA LEU A 2 9.83 -0.85 23.75
C LEU A 2 10.21 -2.27 24.19
N THR A 3 9.29 -3.23 24.13
CA THR A 3 9.59 -4.64 24.40
C THR A 3 10.68 -5.23 23.50
N MET A 4 10.69 -4.86 22.21
CA MET A 4 11.75 -5.28 21.29
C MET A 4 13.06 -4.54 21.59
N TRP A 5 12.97 -3.26 21.98
CA TRP A 5 14.10 -2.46 22.41
C TRP A 5 14.80 -3.09 23.62
N ASP A 6 14.03 -3.42 24.67
CA ASP A 6 14.54 -4.08 25.89
C ASP A 6 15.24 -5.39 25.56
N HIS A 7 14.64 -6.19 24.68
CA HIS A 7 15.26 -7.45 24.22
C HIS A 7 16.61 -7.22 23.51
N CYS A 8 16.69 -6.19 22.66
CA CYS A 8 17.92 -5.87 21.93
C CYS A 8 19.00 -5.26 22.83
N CYS A 9 18.61 -4.42 23.80
CA CYS A 9 19.53 -3.72 24.68
C CYS A 9 19.97 -4.55 25.89
N GLY A 10 19.23 -5.60 26.25
CA GLY A 10 19.51 -6.47 27.39
C GLY A 10 19.18 -5.87 28.75
N TRP A 11 18.39 -4.81 28.82
CA TRP A 11 17.83 -4.22 30.03
C TRP A 11 16.39 -3.83 29.83
N GLU A 12 15.61 -3.71 30.91
CA GLU A 12 14.22 -3.28 30.88
C GLU A 12 14.11 -1.76 31.07
N GLU A 13 13.41 -1.12 30.15
CA GLU A 13 13.07 0.29 30.23
C GLU A 13 11.76 0.52 31.00
N GLU A 14 11.70 1.58 31.79
CA GLU A 14 10.46 1.95 32.48
C GLU A 14 9.49 2.66 31.51
N PHE A 15 8.55 1.95 30.91
CA PHE A 15 7.60 2.46 29.89
C PHE A 15 6.84 3.72 30.32
N ARG A 16 6.74 3.98 31.63
CA ARG A 16 6.09 5.18 32.18
C ARG A 16 6.79 6.49 31.72
N HIS A 17 8.10 6.47 31.53
CA HIS A 17 8.87 7.63 31.08
C HIS A 17 8.49 8.09 29.68
N PHE A 18 7.92 7.21 28.85
CA PHE A 18 7.52 7.49 27.48
C PHE A 18 6.03 7.84 27.32
N ARG A 19 5.29 7.93 28.45
CA ARG A 19 3.90 8.40 28.39
C ARG A 19 3.89 9.88 28.08
N PRO A 20 3.18 10.31 27.01
CA PRO A 20 3.05 11.72 26.73
C PRO A 20 2.26 12.40 27.85
N GLU A 21 2.70 13.59 28.27
CA GLU A 21 1.88 14.45 29.12
C GLU A 21 0.57 14.76 28.40
N PRO A 22 -0.58 14.81 29.10
CA PRO A 22 -1.83 15.21 28.53
C PRO A 22 -1.70 16.63 27.97
N SER A 23 -1.39 16.78 26.69
CA SER A 23 -1.42 18.08 26.05
C SER A 23 -2.85 18.61 26.04
N ALA A 24 -3.00 19.94 26.12
CA ALA A 24 -4.30 20.57 25.99
C ALA A 24 -5.06 20.00 24.80
N VAL A 25 -6.21 19.36 25.08
CA VAL A 25 -7.00 18.67 24.07
C VAL A 25 -7.43 19.67 23.02
N ARG A 26 -6.78 19.67 21.87
CA ARG A 26 -7.32 20.36 20.70
C ARG A 26 -8.55 19.59 20.23
N PRO A 27 -9.60 20.26 19.76
CA PRO A 27 -10.76 19.56 19.20
C PRO A 27 -10.28 18.72 18.00
N TRP A 28 -10.21 17.40 18.20
CA TRP A 28 -9.86 16.46 17.15
C TRP A 28 -11.11 16.12 16.33
N THR A 29 -10.94 16.06 15.01
CA THR A 29 -11.96 15.52 14.13
C THR A 29 -11.51 14.12 13.70
N GLY A 30 -12.44 13.15 13.71
CA GLY A 30 -12.18 11.79 13.24
C GLY A 30 -11.38 10.93 14.20
N TYR A 31 -10.81 9.86 13.66
CA TYR A 31 -10.10 8.83 14.41
C TYR A 31 -8.71 8.60 13.85
N VAL A 32 -7.78 8.26 14.76
CA VAL A 32 -6.41 7.86 14.46
C VAL A 32 -6.18 6.52 15.16
N GLN A 33 -5.98 5.45 14.40
CA GLN A 33 -5.82 4.10 14.91
C GLN A 33 -4.48 3.52 14.46
N PRO A 34 -3.46 3.48 15.33
CA PRO A 34 -2.27 2.69 15.08
C PRO A 34 -2.60 1.20 15.02
N TYR A 35 -1.93 0.48 14.13
CA TYR A 35 -2.01 -0.98 14.06
C TYR A 35 -0.62 -1.57 13.76
N THR A 36 -0.44 -2.80 14.17
CA THR A 36 0.76 -3.59 13.88
C THR A 36 0.36 -4.90 13.23
N ASP A 37 1.22 -5.42 12.39
CA ASP A 37 1.10 -6.75 11.80
C ASP A 37 2.35 -7.57 12.09
N THR A 38 2.21 -8.87 12.20
CA THR A 38 3.29 -9.78 12.51
C THR A 38 2.93 -11.18 12.00
N PRO A 39 3.91 -11.93 11.47
CA PRO A 39 3.67 -13.30 11.00
C PRO A 39 3.24 -14.26 12.13
N LEU A 40 3.31 -13.82 13.39
CA LEU A 40 2.86 -14.59 14.56
C LEU A 40 1.37 -14.39 14.88
N ASN A 41 0.71 -13.40 14.25
CA ASN A 41 -0.71 -13.18 14.40
C ASN A 41 -1.52 -14.23 13.64
N ARG A 42 -2.74 -14.52 14.12
CA ARG A 42 -3.70 -15.36 13.38
C ARG A 42 -4.38 -14.61 12.23
N GLU A 43 -4.36 -13.29 12.27
CA GLU A 43 -4.99 -12.41 11.28
C GLU A 43 -3.93 -11.57 10.58
N THR A 44 -4.06 -11.38 9.29
CA THR A 44 -3.29 -10.44 8.48
C THR A 44 -3.93 -9.06 8.60
N VAL A 45 -3.50 -8.30 9.60
CA VAL A 45 -4.12 -7.00 9.95
C VAL A 45 -3.94 -6.00 8.83
N GLY A 46 -2.73 -5.89 8.27
CA GLY A 46 -2.42 -4.97 7.16
C GLY A 46 -3.29 -5.22 5.93
N GLN A 47 -3.41 -6.49 5.51
CA GLN A 47 -4.27 -6.87 4.40
C GLN A 47 -5.75 -6.56 4.69
N SER A 48 -6.21 -6.89 5.90
CA SER A 48 -7.60 -6.63 6.33
C SER A 48 -7.92 -5.15 6.30
N VAL A 49 -7.01 -4.27 6.73
CA VAL A 49 -7.16 -2.82 6.64
C VAL A 49 -7.32 -2.39 5.19
N TYR A 50 -6.43 -2.85 4.30
CA TYR A 50 -6.47 -2.48 2.87
C TYR A 50 -7.74 -2.96 2.18
N LEU A 51 -8.12 -4.22 2.37
CA LEU A 51 -9.35 -4.78 1.80
C LEU A 51 -10.61 -4.06 2.29
N ASN A 52 -10.64 -3.70 3.59
CA ASN A 52 -11.73 -2.88 4.14
C ASN A 52 -11.81 -1.50 3.50
N MET A 53 -10.68 -0.82 3.31
CA MET A 53 -10.65 0.50 2.65
C MET A 53 -11.13 0.41 1.21
N ILE A 54 -10.66 -0.60 0.45
CA ILE A 54 -11.09 -0.83 -0.94
C ILE A 54 -12.60 -1.08 -1.00
N SER A 55 -13.14 -1.93 -0.12
CA SER A 55 -14.57 -2.27 -0.12
C SER A 55 -15.49 -1.09 0.23
N LYS A 56 -14.97 -0.10 0.98
CA LYS A 56 -15.72 1.10 1.39
C LYS A 56 -15.62 2.26 0.38
N ALA A 57 -14.75 2.16 -0.61
CA ALA A 57 -14.57 3.18 -1.63
C ALA A 57 -15.84 3.39 -2.47
N ARG A 58 -16.14 4.65 -2.80
CA ARG A 58 -17.28 5.04 -3.64
C ARG A 58 -16.91 5.99 -4.76
N LYS A 59 -15.83 6.78 -4.58
CA LYS A 59 -15.40 7.80 -5.54
C LYS A 59 -14.02 7.50 -6.07
N TYR A 60 -13.03 7.33 -5.17
CA TYR A 60 -11.66 7.09 -5.57
C TYR A 60 -10.85 6.30 -4.53
N ILE A 61 -9.81 5.63 -5.03
CA ILE A 61 -8.75 4.99 -4.25
C ILE A 61 -7.42 5.42 -4.86
N TYR A 62 -6.56 6.07 -4.07
CA TYR A 62 -5.19 6.40 -4.47
C TYR A 62 -4.21 5.62 -3.59
N ILE A 63 -3.31 4.92 -4.23
CA ILE A 63 -2.35 4.01 -3.59
C ILE A 63 -0.94 4.41 -4.02
N THR A 64 0.00 4.47 -3.08
CA THR A 64 1.42 4.51 -3.37
C THR A 64 2.08 3.31 -2.72
N THR A 65 2.84 2.54 -3.49
CA THR A 65 3.56 1.36 -2.99
C THR A 65 4.84 1.14 -3.80
N PRO A 66 5.98 0.80 -3.16
CA PRO A 66 7.21 0.49 -3.90
C PRO A 66 7.14 -0.84 -4.64
N TYR A 67 6.31 -1.78 -4.17
CA TYR A 67 6.13 -3.09 -4.75
C TYR A 67 4.63 -3.40 -4.90
N LEU A 68 4.27 -3.90 -6.07
CA LEU A 68 2.90 -4.30 -6.40
C LEU A 68 2.92 -5.80 -6.77
N VAL A 69 3.00 -6.64 -5.75
CA VAL A 69 3.06 -8.11 -5.88
C VAL A 69 1.90 -8.69 -5.06
N ILE A 70 0.70 -8.46 -5.56
CA ILE A 70 -0.55 -8.66 -4.83
C ILE A 70 -1.11 -10.06 -4.97
N ASP A 71 -1.80 -10.49 -3.93
CA ASP A 71 -2.55 -11.74 -3.90
C ASP A 71 -3.88 -11.64 -4.69
N VAL A 72 -4.53 -12.79 -4.86
CA VAL A 72 -5.78 -12.88 -5.61
C VAL A 72 -6.91 -12.04 -4.99
N ALA A 73 -6.98 -11.98 -3.65
CA ALA A 73 -8.03 -11.24 -2.97
C ALA A 73 -7.89 -9.73 -3.20
N THR A 74 -6.68 -9.19 -3.05
CA THR A 74 -6.38 -7.78 -3.28
C THR A 74 -6.57 -7.41 -4.76
N ASN A 75 -6.07 -8.25 -5.68
CA ASN A 75 -6.27 -8.03 -7.12
C ASN A 75 -7.76 -7.97 -7.47
N THR A 76 -8.54 -8.94 -6.99
CA THR A 76 -9.99 -9.01 -7.25
C THR A 76 -10.71 -7.79 -6.67
N ALA A 77 -10.36 -7.37 -5.46
CA ALA A 77 -10.98 -6.21 -4.81
C ALA A 77 -10.72 -4.91 -5.60
N LEU A 78 -9.48 -4.67 -6.05
CA LEU A 78 -9.11 -3.50 -6.85
C LEU A 78 -9.81 -3.51 -8.22
N CYS A 79 -9.82 -4.65 -8.91
CA CYS A 79 -10.52 -4.81 -10.18
C CYS A 79 -12.03 -4.56 -10.04
N ASN A 80 -12.66 -5.09 -9.01
CA ASN A 80 -14.09 -4.90 -8.76
C ASN A 80 -14.41 -3.43 -8.44
N ALA A 81 -13.58 -2.75 -7.66
CA ALA A 81 -13.73 -1.34 -7.36
C ALA A 81 -13.68 -0.50 -8.66
N ALA A 82 -12.68 -0.73 -9.52
CA ALA A 82 -12.55 -0.03 -10.80
C ALA A 82 -13.76 -0.30 -11.72
N LYS A 83 -14.17 -1.56 -11.86
CA LYS A 83 -15.36 -1.95 -12.66
C LYS A 83 -16.67 -1.37 -12.11
N ALA A 84 -16.72 -1.09 -10.80
CA ALA A 84 -17.86 -0.41 -10.18
C ALA A 84 -17.84 1.11 -10.36
N GLY A 85 -16.86 1.66 -11.09
CA GLY A 85 -16.74 3.08 -11.41
C GLY A 85 -15.93 3.90 -10.39
N VAL A 86 -15.21 3.26 -9.47
CA VAL A 86 -14.28 3.95 -8.55
C VAL A 86 -13.00 4.31 -9.33
N ASP A 87 -12.51 5.54 -9.19
CA ASP A 87 -11.23 5.99 -9.77
C ASP A 87 -10.07 5.39 -8.96
N VAL A 88 -9.58 4.24 -9.39
CA VAL A 88 -8.47 3.53 -8.73
C VAL A 88 -7.15 3.92 -9.39
N ARG A 89 -6.24 4.53 -8.63
CA ARG A 89 -4.90 4.94 -9.09
C ARG A 89 -3.83 4.34 -8.21
N ILE A 90 -2.82 3.73 -8.82
CA ILE A 90 -1.69 3.12 -8.13
C ILE A 90 -0.40 3.76 -8.62
N ILE A 91 0.44 4.24 -7.69
CA ILE A 91 1.76 4.79 -7.97
C ILE A 91 2.81 3.76 -7.55
N THR A 92 3.70 3.43 -8.49
CA THR A 92 4.85 2.54 -8.26
C THR A 92 6.14 3.26 -8.70
N PRO A 93 7.33 2.78 -8.36
CA PRO A 93 8.58 3.33 -8.86
C PRO A 93 8.76 3.07 -10.37
N HIS A 94 9.28 4.08 -11.12
CA HIS A 94 9.81 3.87 -12.46
C HIS A 94 11.25 3.32 -12.43
N ILE A 95 12.04 3.77 -11.46
CA ILE A 95 13.43 3.34 -11.26
C ILE A 95 13.43 2.31 -10.13
N PRO A 96 13.71 1.02 -10.43
CA PRO A 96 13.69 -0.04 -9.41
C PRO A 96 14.94 -0.03 -8.52
N ASP A 97 14.78 -0.48 -7.29
CA ASP A 97 15.88 -0.89 -6.41
C ASP A 97 16.38 -2.31 -6.78
N LYS A 98 15.45 -3.20 -7.15
CA LYS A 98 15.71 -4.60 -7.54
C LYS A 98 14.99 -4.94 -8.83
N ARG A 99 15.74 -5.19 -9.89
CA ARG A 99 15.17 -5.45 -11.24
C ARG A 99 14.17 -6.61 -11.27
N TYR A 100 14.48 -7.73 -10.58
CA TYR A 100 13.58 -8.88 -10.59
C TYR A 100 12.23 -8.61 -9.93
N VAL A 101 12.19 -7.82 -8.83
CA VAL A 101 10.94 -7.41 -8.17
C VAL A 101 10.13 -6.47 -9.06
N PHE A 102 10.82 -5.62 -9.81
CA PHE A 102 10.21 -4.71 -10.77
C PHE A 102 9.51 -5.48 -11.91
N GLU A 103 10.15 -6.51 -12.46
CA GLU A 103 9.53 -7.34 -13.50
C GLU A 103 8.29 -8.08 -12.95
N VAL A 104 8.35 -8.60 -11.73
CA VAL A 104 7.18 -9.22 -11.08
C VAL A 104 6.09 -8.20 -10.81
N THR A 105 6.43 -6.99 -10.34
CA THR A 105 5.47 -5.89 -10.18
C THR A 105 4.77 -5.60 -11.51
N ARG A 106 5.51 -5.47 -12.61
CA ARG A 106 4.94 -5.19 -13.92
C ARG A 106 4.08 -6.34 -14.47
N ALA A 107 4.37 -7.58 -14.11
CA ALA A 107 3.53 -8.73 -14.46
C ALA A 107 2.13 -8.68 -13.81
N HIS A 108 1.94 -7.88 -12.75
CA HIS A 108 0.63 -7.63 -12.14
C HIS A 108 -0.16 -6.50 -12.81
N TYR A 109 0.44 -5.70 -13.69
CA TYR A 109 -0.24 -4.55 -14.32
C TYR A 109 -1.38 -4.96 -15.28
N PRO A 110 -1.19 -5.93 -16.21
CA PRO A 110 -2.18 -6.19 -17.24
C PRO A 110 -3.59 -6.42 -16.70
N PRO A 111 -3.85 -7.33 -15.75
CA PRO A 111 -5.21 -7.58 -15.26
C PRO A 111 -5.82 -6.36 -14.55
N LEU A 112 -5.00 -5.52 -13.90
CA LEU A 112 -5.46 -4.30 -13.27
C LEU A 112 -5.85 -3.22 -14.30
N LEU A 113 -5.00 -3.01 -15.31
CA LEU A 113 -5.23 -2.06 -16.40
C LEU A 113 -6.49 -2.44 -17.21
N GLU A 114 -6.64 -3.72 -17.54
CA GLU A 114 -7.82 -4.26 -18.24
C GLU A 114 -9.12 -4.06 -17.44
N ALA A 115 -9.04 -4.07 -16.12
CA ALA A 115 -10.18 -3.80 -15.25
C ALA A 115 -10.50 -2.30 -15.10
N GLY A 116 -9.64 -1.40 -15.61
CA GLY A 116 -9.80 0.05 -15.52
C GLY A 116 -9.06 0.71 -14.37
N VAL A 117 -8.18 -0.02 -13.66
CA VAL A 117 -7.23 0.58 -12.70
C VAL A 117 -6.18 1.36 -13.47
N ARG A 118 -5.87 2.57 -13.03
CA ARG A 118 -4.84 3.41 -13.64
C ARG A 118 -3.54 3.27 -12.86
N ILE A 119 -2.46 2.93 -13.54
CA ILE A 119 -1.14 2.72 -12.94
C ILE A 119 -0.20 3.84 -13.39
N TYR A 120 0.58 4.36 -12.45
CA TYR A 120 1.50 5.47 -12.64
C TYR A 120 2.89 5.10 -12.13
N GLU A 121 3.92 5.30 -12.93
CA GLU A 121 5.30 5.09 -12.53
C GLU A 121 5.96 6.43 -12.18
N TYR A 122 6.41 6.58 -10.94
CA TYR A 122 7.09 7.78 -10.44
C TYR A 122 8.50 7.90 -11.04
N THR A 123 8.76 8.96 -11.80
CA THR A 123 9.98 9.10 -12.62
C THR A 123 11.18 9.76 -11.92
N PRO A 124 11.03 10.63 -10.90
CA PRO A 124 12.19 11.33 -10.32
C PRO A 124 13.14 10.46 -9.50
N GLY A 125 12.73 9.26 -9.10
CA GLY A 125 13.55 8.38 -8.28
C GLY A 125 12.79 7.15 -7.79
N PHE A 126 13.35 6.46 -6.77
CA PHE A 126 12.70 5.32 -6.14
C PHE A 126 11.73 5.79 -5.06
N ILE A 127 10.42 5.81 -5.37
CA ILE A 127 9.39 6.12 -4.38
C ILE A 127 9.22 4.94 -3.43
N HIS A 128 9.27 5.20 -2.11
CA HIS A 128 9.16 4.16 -1.08
C HIS A 128 8.02 4.40 -0.08
N ALA A 129 7.09 5.28 -0.40
CA ALA A 129 5.89 5.51 0.40
C ALA A 129 4.91 4.33 0.31
N LYS A 130 4.16 4.08 1.38
CA LYS A 130 3.07 3.10 1.46
C LYS A 130 1.86 3.83 2.02
N ASN A 131 1.08 4.38 1.10
CA ASN A 131 -0.06 5.20 1.42
C ASN A 131 -1.29 4.69 0.70
N PHE A 132 -2.43 4.69 1.41
CA PHE A 132 -3.75 4.55 0.82
C PHE A 132 -4.59 5.76 1.19
N VAL A 133 -5.31 6.31 0.23
CA VAL A 133 -6.31 7.37 0.47
C VAL A 133 -7.60 7.01 -0.24
N VAL A 134 -8.71 7.11 0.48
CA VAL A 134 -10.04 6.74 -0.02
C VAL A 134 -11.06 7.81 0.31
N ASP A 135 -11.69 8.39 -0.71
CA ASP A 135 -12.89 9.23 -0.63
C ASP A 135 -12.81 10.43 0.33
N ASP A 136 -11.65 11.02 0.60
CA ASP A 136 -11.42 12.03 1.65
C ASP A 136 -11.82 11.58 3.07
N ARG A 137 -12.07 10.28 3.27
CA ARG A 137 -12.59 9.72 4.52
C ARG A 137 -11.61 8.82 5.24
N PHE A 138 -10.85 8.04 4.50
CA PHE A 138 -9.89 7.08 5.03
C PHE A 138 -8.52 7.31 4.43
N ALA A 139 -7.50 7.17 5.27
CA ALA A 139 -6.13 7.06 4.80
C ALA A 139 -5.34 6.12 5.69
N THR A 140 -4.30 5.51 5.15
CA THR A 140 -3.28 4.81 5.96
C THR A 140 -1.90 5.19 5.47
N VAL A 141 -1.00 5.30 6.45
CA VAL A 141 0.43 5.54 6.26
C VAL A 141 1.17 4.56 7.15
N GLY A 142 2.20 3.92 6.63
CA GLY A 142 2.97 2.96 7.42
C GLY A 142 4.06 2.28 6.65
N THR A 143 4.40 1.08 7.08
CA THR A 143 5.48 0.28 6.50
C THR A 143 4.98 -0.82 5.56
N VAL A 144 3.68 -1.13 5.56
CA VAL A 144 3.06 -2.26 4.84
C VAL A 144 3.03 -2.01 3.33
N ASN A 145 3.85 -2.73 2.58
CA ASN A 145 3.78 -2.73 1.11
C ASN A 145 2.60 -3.58 0.61
N LEU A 146 2.28 -3.44 -0.68
CA LEU A 146 1.41 -4.37 -1.39
C LEU A 146 2.21 -5.54 -1.98
N ASP A 147 2.87 -6.30 -1.10
CA ASP A 147 3.59 -7.53 -1.46
C ASP A 147 3.38 -8.63 -0.41
N TYR A 148 3.63 -9.89 -0.81
CA TYR A 148 3.45 -11.06 0.07
C TYR A 148 4.31 -10.99 1.32
N ARG A 149 5.52 -10.47 1.21
CA ARG A 149 6.44 -10.38 2.32
C ARG A 149 5.93 -9.45 3.40
N SER A 150 5.47 -8.25 3.05
CA SER A 150 4.89 -7.30 3.99
C SER A 150 3.57 -7.79 4.58
N LEU A 151 2.71 -8.40 3.75
CA LEU A 151 1.38 -8.81 4.19
C LEU A 151 1.36 -10.06 5.06
N PHE A 152 2.38 -10.96 4.94
CA PHE A 152 2.31 -12.28 5.58
C PHE A 152 3.56 -12.66 6.38
N LEU A 153 4.71 -12.03 6.17
CA LEU A 153 5.99 -12.54 6.66
C LEU A 153 6.80 -11.53 7.49
N HIS A 154 6.43 -10.26 7.49
CA HIS A 154 7.17 -9.21 8.17
C HIS A 154 6.46 -8.67 9.40
N PHE A 155 7.23 -8.03 10.29
CA PHE A 155 6.72 -7.13 11.31
C PHE A 155 6.48 -5.77 10.66
N GLU A 156 5.25 -5.33 10.64
CA GLU A 156 4.83 -4.09 10.01
C GLU A 156 4.02 -3.22 10.98
N CYS A 157 3.99 -1.92 10.73
CA CYS A 157 3.12 -1.01 11.46
C CYS A 157 2.52 0.05 10.54
N GLY A 158 1.35 0.53 10.93
CA GLY A 158 0.66 1.57 10.21
C GLY A 158 -0.28 2.37 11.10
N VAL A 159 -0.77 3.44 10.56
CA VAL A 159 -1.78 4.30 11.19
C VAL A 159 -2.95 4.44 10.22
N LEU A 160 -4.14 4.02 10.65
CA LEU A 160 -5.38 4.25 9.94
C LEU A 160 -5.99 5.57 10.42
N LEU A 161 -6.27 6.47 9.49
CA LEU A 161 -6.95 7.74 9.69
C LEU A 161 -8.37 7.64 9.15
N GLN A 162 -9.36 8.08 9.93
CA GLN A 162 -10.76 8.11 9.49
C GLN A 162 -11.39 9.48 9.80
N ASN A 163 -11.97 10.12 8.78
CA ASN A 163 -12.61 11.42 8.87
C ASN A 163 -11.73 12.50 9.55
N ASN A 164 -10.41 12.40 9.36
CA ASN A 164 -9.39 13.28 9.92
C ASN A 164 -8.92 14.26 8.84
N SER A 165 -8.58 15.49 9.23
CA SER A 165 -8.09 16.51 8.30
C SER A 165 -6.79 16.10 7.58
N GLN A 166 -5.98 15.22 8.17
CA GLN A 166 -4.75 14.72 7.53
C GLN A 166 -5.03 13.81 6.31
N VAL A 167 -6.24 13.26 6.19
CA VAL A 167 -6.64 12.47 5.00
C VAL A 167 -6.59 13.33 3.74
N THR A 168 -7.09 14.56 3.81
CA THR A 168 -7.07 15.48 2.65
C THR A 168 -5.67 16.00 2.35
N VAL A 169 -4.84 16.21 3.37
CA VAL A 169 -3.43 16.59 3.19
C VAL A 169 -2.68 15.48 2.44
N LEU A 170 -2.86 14.22 2.87
CA LEU A 170 -2.23 13.08 2.20
C LEU A 170 -2.77 12.89 0.77
N ARG A 171 -4.08 13.09 0.53
CA ARG A 171 -4.64 13.09 -0.82
C ARG A 171 -3.93 14.09 -1.73
N ASP A 172 -3.73 15.30 -1.24
CA ASP A 172 -3.13 16.37 -2.05
C ASP A 172 -1.65 16.06 -2.33
N ASP A 173 -0.91 15.52 -1.36
CA ASP A 173 0.46 15.02 -1.56
C ASP A 173 0.53 13.92 -2.63
N VAL A 174 -0.41 12.96 -2.61
CA VAL A 174 -0.50 11.92 -3.65
C VAL A 174 -0.83 12.52 -5.01
N ARG A 175 -1.70 13.53 -5.08
CA ARG A 175 -2.01 14.24 -6.34
C ARG A 175 -0.80 14.98 -6.90
N ASP A 176 -0.05 15.66 -6.06
CA ASP A 176 1.20 16.34 -6.45
C ASP A 176 2.27 15.34 -6.90
N THR A 177 2.29 14.15 -6.29
CA THR A 177 3.15 13.04 -6.71
C THR A 177 2.76 12.51 -8.09
N LEU A 178 1.46 12.37 -8.37
CA LEU A 178 0.94 11.94 -9.69
C LEU A 178 1.40 12.85 -10.82
N LEU A 179 1.55 14.17 -10.59
CA LEU A 179 2.06 15.12 -11.59
C LEU A 179 3.51 14.82 -12.02
N LYS A 180 4.25 14.03 -11.23
CA LYS A 180 5.63 13.62 -11.49
C LYS A 180 5.72 12.18 -12.01
N CYS A 181 4.60 11.59 -12.37
CA CYS A 181 4.52 10.21 -12.81
C CYS A 181 4.21 10.11 -14.30
N ARG A 182 4.64 9.01 -14.89
CA ARG A 182 4.21 8.56 -16.23
C ARG A 182 3.05 7.57 -16.06
N GLU A 183 1.95 7.80 -16.75
CA GLU A 183 0.85 6.83 -16.80
C GLU A 183 1.25 5.63 -17.65
N VAL A 184 1.05 4.43 -17.14
CA VAL A 184 1.33 3.17 -17.81
C VAL A 184 0.14 2.79 -18.69
N GLN A 185 0.41 2.45 -19.95
CA GLN A 185 -0.59 1.97 -20.90
C GLN A 185 -0.49 0.45 -21.04
N VAL A 186 -1.58 -0.19 -21.49
CA VAL A 186 -1.57 -1.64 -21.77
C VAL A 186 -0.48 -2.00 -22.79
N SER A 187 -0.17 -1.09 -23.74
CA SER A 187 0.91 -1.26 -24.71
C SER A 187 2.31 -1.26 -24.10
N ASP A 188 2.48 -0.75 -22.89
CA ASP A 188 3.77 -0.76 -22.17
C ASP A 188 4.04 -2.11 -21.46
N CYS A 189 3.03 -2.97 -21.38
CA CYS A 189 3.12 -4.30 -20.79
C CYS A 189 3.62 -5.32 -21.82
N HIS A 190 4.05 -6.47 -21.32
CA HIS A 190 4.38 -7.60 -22.21
C HIS A 190 3.16 -7.98 -23.04
N THR A 191 3.32 -7.97 -24.37
CA THR A 191 2.24 -8.29 -25.31
C THR A 191 2.51 -9.61 -26.05
N GLY A 192 1.42 -10.29 -26.44
CA GLY A 192 1.51 -11.56 -27.16
C GLY A 192 1.62 -12.78 -26.24
N LEU A 193 1.51 -13.96 -26.84
CA LEU A 193 1.43 -15.25 -26.11
C LEU A 193 2.64 -15.50 -25.20
N LEU A 194 3.85 -15.24 -25.68
CA LEU A 194 5.09 -15.43 -24.91
C LEU A 194 5.14 -14.47 -23.71
N GLY A 195 4.74 -13.22 -23.87
CA GLY A 195 4.66 -12.23 -22.79
C GLY A 195 3.67 -12.66 -21.71
N THR A 196 2.47 -13.09 -22.10
CA THR A 196 1.44 -13.59 -21.18
C THR A 196 1.92 -14.81 -20.39
N VAL A 197 2.65 -15.74 -21.03
CA VAL A 197 3.23 -16.89 -20.34
C VAL A 197 4.30 -16.46 -19.36
N LEU A 198 5.19 -15.53 -19.73
CA LEU A 198 6.23 -14.98 -18.85
C LEU A 198 5.60 -14.33 -17.63
N ASP A 199 4.63 -13.43 -17.80
CA ASP A 199 3.92 -12.76 -16.72
C ASP A 199 3.22 -13.78 -15.78
N SER A 200 2.66 -14.85 -16.34
CA SER A 200 2.03 -15.92 -15.55
C SER A 200 3.05 -16.66 -14.69
N VAL A 201 4.23 -16.98 -15.24
CA VAL A 201 5.34 -17.60 -14.48
C VAL A 201 5.86 -16.65 -13.40
N LEU A 202 6.06 -15.37 -13.71
CA LEU A 202 6.50 -14.38 -12.73
C LEU A 202 5.50 -14.24 -11.58
N ARG A 203 4.20 -14.22 -11.87
CA ARG A 203 3.15 -14.18 -10.82
C ARG A 203 3.12 -15.44 -9.97
N LEU A 204 3.48 -16.62 -10.49
CA LEU A 204 3.62 -17.81 -9.66
C LEU A 204 4.75 -17.71 -8.64
N LEU A 205 5.77 -16.88 -8.91
CA LEU A 205 6.87 -16.63 -7.98
C LEU A 205 6.55 -15.58 -6.92
N SER A 206 5.41 -14.89 -7.03
CA SER A 206 4.98 -13.82 -6.10
C SER A 206 5.06 -14.20 -4.61
N PRO A 207 4.64 -15.40 -4.17
CA PRO A 207 4.73 -15.79 -2.76
C PRO A 207 6.16 -15.97 -2.22
N LEU A 208 7.15 -15.98 -3.10
CA LEU A 208 8.57 -16.09 -2.74
C LEU A 208 9.27 -14.73 -2.57
N MET A 209 8.53 -13.63 -2.77
CA MET A 209 9.07 -12.27 -2.79
C MET A 209 8.56 -11.41 -1.66
#